data_1f39386703b66f49ad7802688dee487e
#
_entry.id   1f39386703b66f49ad7802688dee487e
#
_cell.length_a   1.000
_cell.length_b   1.000
_cell.length_c   1.000
_cell.angle_alpha   90.00
_cell.angle_beta   90.00
_cell.angle_gamma   90.00
#
_symmetry.space_group_name_H-M   'P 1'
#
loop_
_entity.id
_entity.type
_entity.pdbx_description
1 polymer ?
#
loop_
_entity_poly.entity_id
_entity_poly.type
_entity_poly.pdbx_seq_one_letter_code
_entity_poly.pdbx_strand_id
1 'polypeptide(L)'
;MSGDAFHLTAPAENGHGAFRSMRNALRRARIEPEAIDYINAHGTSTPLGDEVELGAVKRLFGRHAYELSMSSTKSAIGHLLGAAGSVEAIFSILAIRDGIVPPTLNLDHPSLSCDIDLVPLRAKQRKVRYALSNSFGFGGTNASLVFTGPP
;
A
#
# COMPACT_ATOMS: atom_id res chain seq x y z
N MET A 1 0.48 -13.09 -2.76
CA MET A 1 0.79 -13.51 -1.37
C MET A 1 2.22 -14.00 -1.29
N SER A 2 2.86 -13.84 -0.11
CA SER A 2 4.19 -14.35 0.24
C SER A 2 4.28 -14.60 1.74
N GLY A 3 5.32 -15.30 2.19
CA GLY A 3 5.63 -15.49 3.61
C GLY A 3 7.07 -15.04 3.88
N ASP A 4 7.33 -14.39 5.02
CA ASP A 4 8.66 -13.89 5.36
C ASP A 4 9.55 -14.97 5.97
N ALA A 5 8.95 -15.87 6.77
CA ALA A 5 9.68 -16.88 7.56
C ALA A 5 10.83 -16.25 8.39
N PHE A 6 10.58 -15.08 8.99
CA PHE A 6 11.59 -14.29 9.68
C PHE A 6 11.30 -14.15 11.18
N HIS A 7 10.20 -13.52 11.55
CA HIS A 7 9.83 -13.22 12.94
C HIS A 7 8.31 -13.28 13.12
N LEU A 8 7.85 -13.48 14.38
CA LEU A 8 6.42 -13.60 14.67
C LEU A 8 5.64 -12.30 14.42
N THR A 9 6.23 -11.14 14.70
CA THR A 9 5.54 -9.85 14.67
C THR A 9 6.27 -8.77 13.89
N ALA A 10 7.55 -8.95 13.56
CA ALA A 10 8.33 -7.98 12.81
C ALA A 10 8.50 -8.39 11.35
N PRO A 11 8.39 -7.46 10.39
CA PRO A 11 8.76 -7.74 9.01
C PRO A 11 10.27 -7.96 8.89
N ALA A 12 10.69 -8.69 7.86
CA ALA A 12 12.10 -8.77 7.51
C ALA A 12 12.59 -7.37 7.09
N GLU A 13 13.72 -6.91 7.66
CA GLU A 13 14.25 -5.55 7.45
C GLU A 13 14.42 -5.15 5.99
N ASN A 14 14.73 -6.13 5.13
CA ASN A 14 14.86 -5.90 3.69
C ASN A 14 13.53 -5.77 2.94
N GLY A 15 12.38 -5.90 3.61
CA GLY A 15 11.05 -5.82 3.01
C GLY A 15 10.78 -6.82 1.88
N HIS A 16 11.52 -7.93 1.84
CA HIS A 16 11.47 -8.85 0.71
C HIS A 16 10.11 -9.56 0.58
N GLY A 17 9.44 -9.83 1.70
CA GLY A 17 8.09 -10.39 1.70
C GLY A 17 7.06 -9.46 1.10
N ALA A 18 7.03 -8.20 1.53
CA ALA A 18 6.17 -7.17 0.97
C ALA A 18 6.42 -6.98 -0.54
N PHE A 19 7.70 -6.85 -0.93
CA PHE A 19 8.09 -6.79 -2.34
C PHE A 19 7.58 -7.97 -3.16
N ARG A 20 7.77 -9.21 -2.67
CA ARG A 20 7.31 -10.43 -3.37
C ARG A 20 5.80 -10.48 -3.47
N SER A 21 5.07 -10.08 -2.41
CA SER A 21 3.62 -10.06 -2.41
C SER A 21 3.08 -9.13 -3.50
N MET A 22 3.54 -7.89 -3.54
CA MET A 22 3.16 -6.90 -4.55
C MET A 22 3.53 -7.37 -5.96
N ARG A 23 4.78 -7.79 -6.18
CA ARG A 23 5.23 -8.33 -7.47
C ARG A 23 4.38 -9.50 -7.96
N ASN A 24 4.03 -10.43 -7.07
CA ASN A 24 3.18 -11.57 -7.42
C ASN A 24 1.75 -11.14 -7.79
N ALA A 25 1.21 -10.11 -7.12
CA ALA A 25 -0.09 -9.55 -7.45
C ALA A 25 -0.10 -8.94 -8.86
N LEU A 26 0.89 -8.11 -9.20
CA LEU A 26 1.06 -7.51 -10.54
C LEU A 26 1.19 -8.59 -11.63
N ARG A 27 2.06 -9.59 -11.42
CA ARG A 27 2.23 -10.70 -12.36
C ARG A 27 0.94 -11.48 -12.61
N ARG A 28 0.14 -11.73 -11.57
CA ARG A 28 -1.15 -12.42 -11.70
C ARG A 28 -2.19 -11.57 -12.41
N ALA A 29 -2.17 -10.27 -12.18
CA ALA A 29 -3.02 -9.31 -12.88
C ALA A 29 -2.56 -9.06 -14.33
N ARG A 30 -1.35 -9.50 -14.72
CA ARG A 30 -0.72 -9.27 -16.02
C ARG A 30 -0.60 -7.78 -16.36
N ILE A 31 -0.18 -7.00 -15.37
CA ILE A 31 0.07 -5.56 -15.53
C ILE A 31 1.48 -5.22 -15.09
N GLU A 32 2.03 -4.19 -15.70
CA GLU A 32 3.33 -3.64 -15.31
C GLU A 32 3.19 -2.71 -14.11
N PRO A 33 4.27 -2.50 -13.31
CA PRO A 33 4.24 -1.62 -12.16
C PRO A 33 3.74 -0.21 -12.50
N GLU A 34 4.09 0.30 -13.67
CA GLU A 34 3.74 1.65 -14.16
C GLU A 34 2.23 1.86 -14.36
N ALA A 35 1.44 0.78 -14.35
CA ALA A 35 -0.01 0.88 -14.46
C ALA A 35 -0.70 1.26 -13.14
N ILE A 36 -0.03 1.09 -11.99
CA ILE A 36 -0.61 1.39 -10.68
C ILE A 36 -0.63 2.89 -10.43
N ASP A 37 -1.80 3.44 -10.22
CA ASP A 37 -2.00 4.86 -9.91
C ASP A 37 -2.07 5.12 -8.39
N TYR A 38 -2.55 4.12 -7.60
CA TYR A 38 -2.76 4.25 -6.16
C TYR A 38 -2.40 2.98 -5.38
N ILE A 39 -1.77 3.16 -4.22
CA ILE A 39 -1.51 2.11 -3.24
C ILE A 39 -2.23 2.43 -1.92
N ASN A 40 -3.17 1.56 -1.51
CA ASN A 40 -3.65 1.54 -0.13
C ASN A 40 -2.66 0.72 0.69
N ALA A 41 -1.88 1.41 1.51
CA ALA A 41 -0.80 0.82 2.27
C ALA A 41 -1.30 -0.01 3.45
N HIS A 42 -0.51 -0.99 3.85
CA HIS A 42 -0.68 -1.60 5.18
C HIS A 42 -0.47 -0.56 6.28
N GLY A 43 0.59 0.24 6.22
CA GLY A 43 0.83 1.50 6.93
C GLY A 43 0.22 1.58 8.33
N THR A 44 0.79 0.85 9.30
CA THR A 44 0.26 0.73 10.68
C THR A 44 0.76 1.79 11.63
N SER A 45 1.57 2.74 11.15
CA SER A 45 2.24 3.76 11.96
C SER A 45 3.24 3.17 12.95
N THR A 46 3.93 2.10 12.53
CA THR A 46 5.06 1.54 13.29
C THR A 46 6.37 1.96 12.64
N PRO A 47 7.40 2.36 13.42
CA PRO A 47 8.65 2.91 12.86
C PRO A 47 9.31 1.99 11.84
N LEU A 48 9.39 0.68 12.13
CA LEU A 48 10.01 -0.28 11.22
C LEU A 48 9.06 -0.67 10.07
N GLY A 49 7.78 -0.89 10.36
CA GLY A 49 6.83 -1.42 9.39
C GLY A 49 6.62 -0.49 8.20
N ASP A 50 6.42 0.78 8.48
CA ASP A 50 6.14 1.79 7.45
C ASP A 50 7.37 2.03 6.56
N GLU A 51 8.57 2.11 7.15
CA GLU A 51 9.83 2.27 6.41
C GLU A 51 10.13 1.06 5.50
N VAL A 52 9.90 -0.14 6.01
CA VAL A 52 10.08 -1.39 5.25
C VAL A 52 9.11 -1.48 4.09
N GLU A 53 7.83 -1.12 4.30
CA GLU A 53 6.83 -1.09 3.23
C GLU A 53 7.20 -0.06 2.16
N LEU A 54 7.54 1.16 2.57
CA LEU A 54 7.96 2.23 1.66
C LEU A 54 9.18 1.82 0.83
N GLY A 55 10.19 1.23 1.47
CA GLY A 55 11.36 0.71 0.79
C GLY A 55 11.04 -0.39 -0.23
N ALA A 56 10.09 -1.29 0.09
CA ALA A 56 9.63 -2.32 -0.83
C ALA A 56 8.86 -1.73 -2.03
N VAL A 57 8.04 -0.70 -1.80
CA VAL A 57 7.34 0.05 -2.86
C VAL A 57 8.36 0.72 -3.79
N LYS A 58 9.29 1.51 -3.25
CA LYS A 58 10.32 2.17 -4.08
C LYS A 58 11.14 1.19 -4.90
N ARG A 59 11.49 0.05 -4.33
CA ARG A 59 12.25 -0.99 -5.02
C ARG A 59 11.45 -1.64 -6.16
N LEU A 60 10.15 -1.85 -5.98
CA LEU A 60 9.30 -2.50 -6.99
C LEU A 60 8.94 -1.55 -8.13
N PHE A 61 8.58 -0.32 -7.80
CA PHE A 61 8.05 0.66 -8.74
C PHE A 61 9.14 1.57 -9.34
N GLY A 62 10.36 1.57 -8.77
CA GLY A 62 11.46 2.39 -9.27
C GLY A 62 11.08 3.87 -9.36
N ARG A 63 11.28 4.48 -10.51
CA ARG A 63 10.92 5.91 -10.74
C ARG A 63 9.42 6.15 -10.64
N HIS A 64 8.58 5.17 -10.98
CA HIS A 64 7.14 5.30 -10.92
C HIS A 64 6.61 5.44 -9.47
N ALA A 65 7.37 5.04 -8.45
CA ALA A 65 7.03 5.28 -7.05
C ALA A 65 6.80 6.77 -6.74
N TYR A 66 7.44 7.66 -7.48
CA TYR A 66 7.32 9.13 -7.35
C TYR A 66 6.15 9.72 -8.16
N GLU A 67 5.48 8.92 -8.95
CA GLU A 67 4.36 9.31 -9.81
C GLU A 67 3.02 8.81 -9.28
N LEU A 68 3.00 7.68 -8.57
CA LEU A 68 1.80 7.14 -7.94
C LEU A 68 1.47 7.88 -6.63
N SER A 69 0.25 7.67 -6.10
CA SER A 69 -0.11 8.09 -4.74
C SER A 69 -0.20 6.88 -3.83
N MET A 70 0.24 7.01 -2.58
CA MET A 70 0.16 5.97 -1.55
C MET A 70 -0.45 6.58 -0.28
N SER A 71 -1.41 5.91 0.36
CA SER A 71 -1.94 6.37 1.64
C SER A 71 -2.34 5.22 2.54
N SER A 72 -2.37 5.46 3.85
CA SER A 72 -2.91 4.51 4.82
C SER A 72 -4.25 4.99 5.35
N THR A 73 -5.33 4.29 4.98
CA THR A 73 -6.67 4.57 5.50
C THR A 73 -6.84 4.18 6.97
N LYS A 74 -5.89 3.41 7.53
CA LYS A 74 -5.82 3.15 8.99
C LYS A 74 -5.66 4.43 9.81
N SER A 75 -5.11 5.49 9.21
CA SER A 75 -5.02 6.80 9.85
C SER A 75 -6.38 7.40 10.20
N ALA A 76 -7.44 7.01 9.49
CA ALA A 76 -8.81 7.47 9.71
C ALA A 76 -9.65 6.53 10.59
N ILE A 77 -9.45 5.20 10.46
CA ILE A 77 -10.37 4.21 11.05
C ILE A 77 -9.68 3.26 12.05
N GLY A 78 -8.37 3.39 12.23
CA GLY A 78 -7.57 2.44 13.02
C GLY A 78 -7.32 1.12 12.28
N HIS A 79 -6.61 0.22 12.97
CA HIS A 79 -6.30 -1.10 12.43
C HIS A 79 -7.39 -2.11 12.83
N LEU A 80 -8.23 -2.51 11.86
CA LEU A 80 -9.38 -3.40 12.07
C LEU A 80 -9.01 -4.89 12.08
N LEU A 81 -7.72 -5.22 12.23
CA LEU A 81 -7.23 -6.61 12.32
C LEU A 81 -7.72 -7.48 11.15
N GLY A 82 -8.49 -8.53 11.42
CA GLY A 82 -8.99 -9.44 10.40
C GLY A 82 -9.94 -8.79 9.37
N ALA A 83 -10.56 -7.66 9.69
CA ALA A 83 -11.43 -6.91 8.78
C ALA A 83 -10.67 -5.85 7.97
N ALA A 84 -9.41 -5.52 8.34
CA ALA A 84 -8.66 -4.41 7.74
C ALA A 84 -8.56 -4.55 6.21
N GLY A 85 -8.11 -5.70 5.71
CA GLY A 85 -7.94 -5.90 4.26
C GLY A 85 -9.24 -5.78 3.47
N SER A 86 -10.37 -6.21 4.02
CA SER A 86 -11.68 -6.10 3.34
C SER A 86 -12.14 -4.65 3.24
N VAL A 87 -11.99 -3.86 4.32
CA VAL A 87 -12.35 -2.44 4.32
C VAL A 87 -11.42 -1.64 3.41
N GLU A 88 -10.14 -1.92 3.42
CA GLU A 88 -9.14 -1.29 2.55
C GLU A 88 -9.36 -1.63 1.07
N ALA A 89 -9.82 -2.84 0.76
CA ALA A 89 -10.27 -3.21 -0.57
C ALA A 89 -11.45 -2.35 -1.03
N ILE A 90 -12.45 -2.12 -0.16
CA ILE A 90 -13.58 -1.23 -0.45
C ILE A 90 -13.09 0.19 -0.73
N PHE A 91 -12.21 0.75 0.11
CA PHE A 91 -11.64 2.09 -0.14
C PHE A 91 -10.88 2.17 -1.47
N SER A 92 -10.15 1.12 -1.84
CA SER A 92 -9.43 1.05 -3.11
C SER A 92 -10.40 1.05 -4.30
N ILE A 93 -11.51 0.32 -4.21
CA ILE A 93 -12.58 0.30 -5.23
C ILE A 93 -13.26 1.67 -5.31
N LEU A 94 -13.55 2.29 -4.17
CA LEU A 94 -14.14 3.62 -4.14
C LEU A 94 -13.22 4.68 -4.74
N ALA A 95 -11.89 4.58 -4.48
CA ALA A 95 -10.92 5.49 -5.08
C ALA A 95 -10.91 5.39 -6.61
N ILE A 96 -11.06 4.18 -7.17
CA ILE A 96 -11.21 3.97 -8.62
C ILE A 96 -12.51 4.58 -9.13
N ARG A 97 -13.64 4.29 -8.46
CA ARG A 97 -14.97 4.76 -8.87
C ARG A 97 -15.07 6.28 -8.87
N ASP A 98 -14.59 6.91 -7.81
CA ASP A 98 -14.83 8.34 -7.54
C ASP A 98 -13.69 9.24 -8.06
N GLY A 99 -12.55 8.65 -8.41
CA GLY A 99 -11.36 9.42 -8.79
C GLY A 99 -10.79 10.26 -7.64
N ILE A 100 -10.94 9.75 -6.42
CA ILE A 100 -10.49 10.42 -5.18
C ILE A 100 -9.65 9.45 -4.37
N VAL A 101 -8.39 9.80 -4.15
CA VAL A 101 -7.49 9.05 -3.27
C VAL A 101 -7.69 9.51 -1.83
N PRO A 102 -7.99 8.59 -0.89
CA PRO A 102 -8.14 8.92 0.52
C PRO A 102 -6.82 9.39 1.14
N PRO A 103 -6.84 10.29 2.13
CA PRO A 103 -5.64 10.81 2.75
C PRO A 103 -5.00 9.86 3.74
N THR A 104 -3.73 10.10 4.05
CA THR A 104 -3.11 9.70 5.32
C THR A 104 -3.35 10.85 6.31
N LEU A 105 -4.30 10.68 7.21
CA LEU A 105 -4.59 11.66 8.26
C LEU A 105 -3.48 11.70 9.30
N ASN A 106 -3.32 12.84 9.97
CA ASN A 106 -2.32 13.06 11.02
C ASN A 106 -0.85 12.87 10.56
N LEU A 107 -0.60 12.95 9.25
CA LEU A 107 0.76 12.91 8.70
C LEU A 107 1.34 14.33 8.60
N ASP A 108 1.64 14.92 9.76
CA ASP A 108 2.17 16.29 9.86
C ASP A 108 3.71 16.32 9.66
N HIS A 109 4.39 15.26 10.10
CA HIS A 109 5.85 15.17 10.08
C HIS A 109 6.29 13.79 9.54
N PRO A 110 6.24 13.59 8.22
CA PRO A 110 6.75 12.36 7.61
C PRO A 110 8.26 12.21 7.85
N SER A 111 8.74 10.98 7.95
CA SER A 111 10.19 10.73 8.04
C SER A 111 10.91 11.16 6.76
N LEU A 112 12.23 11.37 6.84
CA LEU A 112 13.05 11.82 5.69
C LEU A 112 13.04 10.83 4.53
N SER A 113 12.76 9.55 4.78
CA SER A 113 12.63 8.53 3.73
C SER A 113 11.31 8.63 2.95
N CYS A 114 10.32 9.36 3.49
CA CYS A 114 8.99 9.55 2.91
C CYS A 114 8.99 10.67 1.87
N ASP A 115 9.65 10.45 0.74
CA ASP A 115 9.82 11.41 -0.36
C ASP A 115 8.89 11.16 -1.55
N ILE A 116 7.91 10.26 -1.41
CA ILE A 116 6.83 10.01 -2.39
C ILE A 116 5.52 10.65 -1.93
N ASP A 117 4.51 10.68 -2.82
CA ASP A 117 3.19 11.24 -2.50
C ASP A 117 2.41 10.32 -1.54
N LEU A 118 2.46 10.61 -0.24
CA LEU A 118 1.72 9.89 0.81
C LEU A 118 0.31 10.47 1.06
N VAL A 119 -0.16 11.38 0.23
CA VAL A 119 -1.47 12.06 0.33
C VAL A 119 -1.72 12.60 1.74
N PRO A 120 -0.85 13.50 2.27
CA PRO A 120 -0.96 13.94 3.65
C PRO A 120 -2.21 14.78 3.90
N LEU A 121 -2.88 14.52 5.01
CA LEU A 121 -3.95 15.31 5.64
C LEU A 121 -5.24 15.47 4.84
N ARG A 122 -5.19 15.57 3.51
CA ARG A 122 -6.36 15.85 2.65
C ARG A 122 -6.45 14.89 1.49
N ALA A 123 -7.69 14.48 1.17
CA ALA A 123 -7.95 13.68 -0.01
C ALA A 123 -7.51 14.39 -1.29
N LYS A 124 -7.05 13.63 -2.27
CA LYS A 124 -6.53 14.13 -3.54
C LYS A 124 -7.39 13.66 -4.70
N GLN A 125 -7.86 14.59 -5.52
CA GLN A 125 -8.44 14.22 -6.81
C GLN A 125 -7.36 13.66 -7.73
N ARG A 126 -7.58 12.42 -8.17
CA ARG A 126 -6.68 11.72 -9.06
C ARG A 126 -7.43 10.62 -9.79
N LYS A 127 -7.33 10.56 -11.11
CA LYS A 127 -7.85 9.43 -11.88
C LYS A 127 -7.07 8.17 -11.47
N VAL A 128 -7.77 7.17 -10.95
CA VAL A 128 -7.22 5.88 -10.56
C VAL A 128 -7.80 4.82 -11.48
N ARG A 129 -6.96 4.20 -12.30
CA ARG A 129 -7.33 3.05 -13.15
C ARG A 129 -7.05 1.74 -12.45
N TYR A 130 -5.90 1.67 -11.79
CA TYR A 130 -5.48 0.50 -11.02
C TYR A 130 -5.06 0.92 -9.62
N ALA A 131 -5.60 0.22 -8.63
CA ALA A 131 -5.22 0.35 -7.24
C ALA A 131 -4.62 -0.95 -6.72
N LEU A 132 -3.59 -0.85 -5.87
CA LEU A 132 -2.99 -1.95 -5.13
C LEU A 132 -3.32 -1.78 -3.65
N SER A 133 -3.84 -2.83 -3.00
CA SER A 133 -4.07 -2.85 -1.55
C SER A 133 -3.14 -3.86 -0.89
N ASN A 134 -2.41 -3.42 0.14
CA ASN A 134 -1.44 -4.21 0.89
C ASN A 134 -1.94 -4.58 2.28
N SER A 135 -1.73 -5.83 2.67
CA SER A 135 -1.96 -6.32 4.02
C SER A 135 -0.80 -7.23 4.44
N PHE A 136 -0.05 -6.82 5.46
CA PHE A 136 1.11 -7.54 5.98
C PHE A 136 0.84 -7.92 7.44
N GLY A 137 0.64 -9.21 7.67
CA GLY A 137 0.22 -9.75 8.96
C GLY A 137 1.34 -10.35 9.78
N PHE A 138 1.09 -10.49 11.07
CA PHE A 138 1.95 -11.24 11.97
C PHE A 138 2.15 -12.67 11.45
N GLY A 139 3.26 -13.30 11.84
CA GLY A 139 3.69 -14.56 11.28
C GLY A 139 4.33 -14.44 9.89
N GLY A 140 4.55 -13.20 9.41
CA GLY A 140 5.16 -12.92 8.11
C GLY A 140 4.25 -13.23 6.94
N THR A 141 2.93 -13.23 7.13
CA THR A 141 1.96 -13.45 6.03
C THR A 141 1.70 -12.15 5.31
N ASN A 142 2.01 -12.09 4.02
CA ASN A 142 1.83 -10.89 3.19
C ASN A 142 0.84 -11.17 2.06
N ALA A 143 -0.13 -10.26 1.89
CA ALA A 143 -1.09 -10.27 0.81
C ALA A 143 -1.12 -8.91 0.11
N SER A 144 -1.24 -8.92 -1.21
CA SER A 144 -1.49 -7.73 -2.02
C SER A 144 -2.55 -8.07 -3.06
N LEU A 145 -3.51 -7.15 -3.24
CA LEU A 145 -4.61 -7.27 -4.19
C LEU A 145 -4.54 -6.12 -5.19
N VAL A 146 -4.80 -6.41 -6.46
CA VAL A 146 -4.93 -5.40 -7.51
C VAL A 146 -6.40 -5.27 -7.88
N PHE A 147 -6.86 -4.04 -7.98
CA PHE A 147 -8.21 -3.68 -8.41
C PHE A 147 -8.16 -2.80 -9.65
N THR A 148 -9.16 -2.96 -10.51
CA THR A 148 -9.42 -2.09 -11.66
C THR A 148 -10.91 -1.80 -11.75
N GLY A 149 -11.29 -0.74 -12.46
CA GLY A 149 -12.66 -0.46 -12.79
C GLY A 149 -13.27 -1.54 -13.73
N PRO A 150 -14.58 -1.50 -13.95
CA PRO A 150 -15.21 -2.37 -14.93
C PRO A 150 -14.61 -2.14 -16.33
N PRO A 151 -14.61 -3.17 -17.19
CA PRO A 151 -14.12 -3.06 -18.55
C PRO A 151 -14.91 -2.07 -19.41
#